data_024ed3eb2833447b999cee7ab82af966
#
_entry.id   024ed3eb2833447b999cee7ab82af966
#
_cell.length_a   1.000
_cell.length_b   1.000
_cell.length_c   1.000
_cell.angle_alpha   90.00
_cell.angle_beta   90.00
_cell.angle_gamma   90.00
#
_symmetry.space_group_name_H-M   'P 1'
#
loop_
_entity.id
_entity.type
_entity.pdbx_description
1 polymer ?
#
loop_
_entity_poly.entity_id
_entity_poly.type
_entity_poly.pdbx_seq_one_letter_code
_entity_poly.pdbx_strand_id
1 'polypeptide(L)'
;MKKCILVVDDDSMNLTRTQMILGKEYVVLTEESGVDALTRLKSTKVDMVLLDIDMPGMNGIETFERMKDFVPEIPVIFLTASGLEEDVVSAIKLGAVNYLKKPYRPQELLKRISQEFETR
;
A
#
# COMPACT_ATOMS: atom_id res chain seq x y z
N MET A 1 -4.43 1.84 -20.73
CA MET A 1 -3.16 1.93 -19.97
C MET A 1 -3.31 1.25 -18.62
N LYS A 2 -2.26 0.56 -18.21
CA LYS A 2 -2.24 -0.06 -16.89
C LYS A 2 -2.10 1.00 -15.81
N LYS A 3 -2.83 0.83 -14.73
CA LYS A 3 -2.65 1.67 -13.54
C LYS A 3 -1.36 1.30 -12.82
N CYS A 4 -0.80 2.27 -12.11
CA CYS A 4 0.47 2.12 -11.41
C CYS A 4 0.22 1.97 -9.90
N ILE A 5 0.79 0.93 -9.32
CA ILE A 5 0.68 0.65 -7.88
C ILE A 5 2.07 0.68 -7.25
N LEU A 6 2.22 1.44 -6.19
CA LEU A 6 3.43 1.42 -5.38
C LEU A 6 3.22 0.48 -4.19
N VAL A 7 4.10 -0.51 -4.05
CA VAL A 7 4.06 -1.45 -2.94
C VAL A 7 5.21 -1.14 -1.99
N VAL A 8 4.90 -0.92 -0.73
CA VAL A 8 5.88 -0.54 0.29
C VAL A 8 5.90 -1.59 1.39
N ASP A 9 7.03 -2.27 1.55
CA ASP A 9 7.20 -3.36 2.51
C ASP A 9 8.69 -3.53 2.76
N ASP A 10 9.11 -3.69 4.00
CA ASP A 10 10.53 -3.89 4.33
C ASP A 10 11.01 -5.32 4.04
N ASP A 11 10.11 -6.25 3.77
CA ASP A 11 10.44 -7.62 3.41
C ASP A 11 10.54 -7.74 1.88
N SER A 12 11.76 -7.88 1.37
CA SER A 12 12.00 -7.96 -0.08
C SER A 12 11.34 -9.18 -0.73
N MET A 13 11.22 -10.28 0.00
CA MET A 13 10.54 -11.47 -0.54
C MET A 13 9.05 -11.20 -0.74
N ASN A 14 8.44 -10.50 0.19
CA ASN A 14 7.03 -10.14 0.08
C ASN A 14 6.81 -9.14 -1.05
N LEU A 15 7.73 -8.20 -1.25
CA LEU A 15 7.66 -7.29 -2.39
C LEU A 15 7.70 -8.05 -3.72
N THR A 16 8.64 -8.99 -3.85
CA THR A 16 8.76 -9.82 -5.06
C THR A 16 7.49 -10.61 -5.31
N ARG A 17 6.96 -11.24 -4.27
CA ARG A 17 5.72 -12.02 -4.38
C ARG A 17 4.55 -11.14 -4.83
N THR A 18 4.38 -10.00 -4.22
CA THR A 18 3.30 -9.08 -4.54
C THR A 18 3.46 -8.55 -5.97
N GLN A 19 4.67 -8.23 -6.37
CA GLN A 19 4.96 -7.78 -7.73
C GLN A 19 4.58 -8.84 -8.77
N MET A 20 4.86 -10.11 -8.47
CA MET A 20 4.48 -11.21 -9.36
C MET A 20 2.96 -11.36 -9.48
N ILE A 21 2.26 -11.21 -8.36
CA ILE A 21 0.79 -11.28 -8.34
C ILE A 21 0.18 -10.18 -9.20
N LEU A 22 0.68 -8.97 -9.08
CA LEU A 22 0.06 -7.78 -9.70
C LEU A 22 0.58 -7.47 -11.09
N GLY A 23 1.76 -7.95 -11.45
CA GLY A 23 2.49 -7.49 -12.63
C GLY A 23 1.82 -7.73 -13.98
N LYS A 24 0.85 -8.64 -14.05
CA LYS A 24 0.11 -8.90 -15.30
C LYS A 24 -0.90 -7.81 -15.59
N GLU A 25 -1.47 -7.20 -14.56
CA GLU A 25 -2.56 -6.24 -14.71
C GLU A 25 -2.15 -4.80 -14.41
N TYR A 26 -1.07 -4.61 -13.67
CA TYR A 26 -0.65 -3.30 -13.19
C TYR A 26 0.83 -3.05 -13.42
N VAL A 27 1.19 -1.78 -13.52
CA VAL A 27 2.59 -1.38 -13.41
C VAL A 27 2.89 -1.35 -11.90
N VAL A 28 3.92 -2.07 -11.47
CA VAL A 28 4.24 -2.21 -10.05
C VAL A 28 5.59 -1.58 -9.75
N LEU A 29 5.59 -0.63 -8.83
CA LEU A 29 6.81 -0.06 -8.27
C LEU A 29 6.94 -0.54 -6.84
N THR A 30 8.16 -0.70 -6.36
CA THR A 30 8.41 -1.20 -4.99
C THR A 30 9.38 -0.29 -4.24
N GLU A 31 9.14 -0.13 -2.94
CA GLU A 31 10.07 0.54 -2.03
C GLU A 31 10.12 -0.23 -0.72
N GLU A 32 11.26 -0.20 -0.04
CA GLU A 32 11.46 -0.99 1.17
C GLU A 32 11.31 -0.18 2.46
N SER A 33 11.03 1.12 2.36
CA SER A 33 10.88 1.97 3.54
C SER A 33 9.87 3.08 3.28
N GLY A 34 9.35 3.64 4.37
CA GLY A 34 8.45 4.79 4.29
C GLY A 34 9.11 6.01 3.69
N VAL A 35 10.38 6.26 4.07
CA VAL A 35 11.15 7.40 3.56
C VAL A 35 11.30 7.30 2.05
N ASP A 36 11.69 6.13 1.55
CA ASP A 36 11.87 5.93 0.12
C ASP A 36 10.54 6.00 -0.64
N ALA A 37 9.47 5.53 -0.01
CA ALA A 37 8.13 5.64 -0.59
C ALA A 37 7.73 7.11 -0.77
N LEU A 38 7.95 7.93 0.25
CA LEU A 38 7.63 9.36 0.17
C LEU A 38 8.45 10.06 -0.92
N THR A 39 9.73 9.73 -1.04
CA THR A 39 10.59 10.28 -2.09
C THR A 39 10.06 9.89 -3.48
N ARG A 40 9.68 8.63 -3.64
CA ARG A 40 9.11 8.14 -4.91
C ARG A 40 7.82 8.87 -5.27
N LEU A 41 6.95 9.07 -4.31
CA LEU A 41 5.65 9.73 -4.52
C LEU A 41 5.78 11.20 -4.91
N LYS A 42 6.88 11.85 -4.53
CA LYS A 42 7.13 13.23 -4.91
C LYS A 42 7.53 13.37 -6.38
N SER A 43 8.09 12.33 -6.97
CA SER A 43 8.62 12.38 -8.34
C SER A 43 7.86 11.51 -9.33
N THR A 44 7.01 10.61 -8.87
CA THR A 44 6.34 9.62 -9.73
C THR A 44 4.86 9.57 -9.41
N LYS A 45 4.03 9.68 -10.45
CA LYS A 45 2.58 9.54 -10.27
C LYS A 45 2.22 8.06 -10.10
N VAL A 46 1.55 7.74 -9.00
CA VAL A 46 1.00 6.40 -8.79
C VAL A 46 -0.50 6.51 -8.56
N ASP A 47 -1.21 5.43 -8.84
CA ASP A 47 -2.67 5.40 -8.75
C ASP A 47 -3.16 4.79 -7.43
N MET A 48 -2.32 4.04 -6.76
CA MET A 48 -2.63 3.40 -5.48
C MET A 48 -1.35 3.02 -4.76
N VAL A 49 -1.39 3.00 -3.41
CA VAL A 49 -0.28 2.53 -2.59
C VAL A 49 -0.75 1.36 -1.74
N LEU A 50 0.02 0.28 -1.76
CA LEU A 50 -0.11 -0.84 -0.81
C LEU A 50 0.99 -0.63 0.22
N LEU A 51 0.62 -0.47 1.47
CA LEU A 51 1.55 0.02 2.49
C LEU A 51 1.54 -0.89 3.71
N ASP A 52 2.67 -1.53 3.98
CA ASP A 52 2.85 -2.33 5.18
C ASP A 52 2.86 -1.42 6.40
N ILE A 53 2.17 -1.81 7.45
CA ILE A 53 2.13 -1.04 8.70
C ILE A 53 3.42 -1.26 9.49
N ASP A 54 3.85 -2.51 9.61
CA ASP A 54 4.98 -2.87 10.48
C ASP A 54 6.31 -2.77 9.74
N MET A 55 6.94 -1.60 9.81
CA MET A 55 8.24 -1.37 9.23
C MET A 55 9.16 -0.70 10.26
N PRO A 56 10.47 -1.01 10.25
CA PRO A 56 11.40 -0.34 11.16
C PRO A 56 11.55 1.14 10.78
N GLY A 57 11.87 1.96 11.77
CA GLY A 57 11.95 3.40 11.55
C GLY A 57 10.56 3.99 11.39
N MET A 58 10.32 4.65 10.26
CA MET A 58 8.99 5.19 9.95
C MET A 58 8.04 4.06 9.57
N ASN A 59 7.02 3.81 10.37
CA ASN A 59 6.05 2.76 10.08
C ASN A 59 5.03 3.21 9.03
N GLY A 60 4.13 2.29 8.64
CA GLY A 60 3.15 2.58 7.60
C GLY A 60 2.16 3.67 7.96
N ILE A 61 1.76 3.75 9.22
CA ILE A 61 0.82 4.79 9.68
C ILE A 61 1.47 6.17 9.55
N GLU A 62 2.71 6.30 10.02
CA GLU A 62 3.45 7.56 9.91
C GLU A 62 3.68 7.95 8.45
N THR A 63 4.00 6.97 7.61
CA THR A 63 4.17 7.19 6.17
C THR A 63 2.88 7.73 5.55
N PHE A 64 1.76 7.13 5.91
CA PHE A 64 0.44 7.54 5.41
C PHE A 64 0.10 8.97 5.83
N GLU A 65 0.34 9.32 7.08
CA GLU A 65 0.10 10.67 7.57
C GLU A 65 0.88 11.71 6.77
N ARG A 66 2.14 11.41 6.45
CA ARG A 66 2.98 12.31 5.67
C ARG A 66 2.56 12.39 4.21
N MET A 67 2.12 11.26 3.63
CA MET A 67 1.58 11.25 2.26
C MET A 67 0.42 12.21 2.09
N LYS A 68 -0.44 12.32 3.09
CA LYS A 68 -1.64 13.14 3.01
C LYS A 68 -1.34 14.62 2.86
N ASP A 69 -0.13 15.03 3.23
CA ASP A 69 0.29 16.42 3.11
C ASP A 69 0.51 16.85 1.65
N PHE A 70 0.79 15.88 0.75
CA PHE A 70 1.08 16.25 -0.65
C PHE A 70 0.38 15.38 -1.69
N VAL A 71 -0.08 14.17 -1.35
CA VAL A 71 -0.86 13.32 -2.28
C VAL A 71 -2.11 12.74 -1.60
N PRO A 72 -2.98 13.59 -1.05
CA PRO A 72 -4.13 13.12 -0.28
C PRO A 72 -5.16 12.34 -1.10
N GLU A 73 -5.14 12.47 -2.42
CA GLU A 73 -6.10 11.81 -3.30
C GLU A 73 -5.74 10.36 -3.63
N ILE A 74 -4.50 9.94 -3.34
CA ILE A 74 -4.07 8.58 -3.69
C ILE A 74 -4.64 7.58 -2.67
N PRO A 75 -5.42 6.57 -3.12
CA PRO A 75 -5.96 5.57 -2.21
C PRO A 75 -4.86 4.67 -1.64
N VAL A 76 -4.98 4.35 -0.36
CA VAL A 76 -4.02 3.49 0.33
C VAL A 76 -4.74 2.28 0.90
N ILE A 77 -4.22 1.09 0.60
CA ILE A 77 -4.62 -0.15 1.25
C ILE A 77 -3.48 -0.56 2.16
N PHE A 78 -3.77 -0.72 3.46
CA PHE A 78 -2.77 -1.18 4.40
C PHE A 78 -2.62 -2.69 4.35
N LEU A 79 -1.38 -3.16 4.41
CA LEU A 79 -1.05 -4.57 4.56
C LEU A 79 -0.51 -4.74 5.97
N THR A 80 -0.98 -5.74 6.70
CA THR A 80 -0.54 -5.92 8.07
C THR A 80 -0.46 -7.39 8.46
N ALA A 81 0.63 -7.77 9.13
CA ALA A 81 0.76 -9.09 9.77
C ALA A 81 0.02 -9.10 11.10
N SER A 82 -0.18 -7.92 11.68
CA SER A 82 -0.83 -7.76 12.97
C SER A 82 -2.34 -7.86 12.83
N GLY A 83 -2.96 -8.67 13.68
CA GLY A 83 -4.41 -8.69 13.81
C GLY A 83 -4.92 -7.67 14.83
N LEU A 84 -4.10 -6.68 15.18
CA LEU A 84 -4.47 -5.69 16.17
C LEU A 84 -5.53 -4.74 15.62
N GLU A 85 -6.71 -4.79 16.20
CA GLU A 85 -7.84 -3.94 15.81
C GLU A 85 -7.48 -2.46 15.89
N GLU A 86 -6.60 -2.10 16.81
CA GLU A 86 -6.15 -0.72 17.03
C GLU A 86 -5.48 -0.13 15.79
N ASP A 87 -4.60 -0.90 15.15
CA ASP A 87 -3.91 -0.45 13.94
C ASP A 87 -4.89 -0.28 12.78
N VAL A 88 -5.83 -1.23 12.66
CA VAL A 88 -6.86 -1.18 11.62
C VAL A 88 -7.77 0.02 11.82
N VAL A 89 -8.23 0.23 13.06
CA VAL A 89 -9.09 1.37 13.40
C VAL A 89 -8.37 2.68 13.13
N SER A 90 -7.11 2.79 13.52
CA SER A 90 -6.30 4.00 13.27
C SER A 90 -6.19 4.28 11.77
N ALA A 91 -5.91 3.24 10.97
CA ALA A 91 -5.76 3.37 9.52
C ALA A 91 -7.06 3.87 8.88
N ILE A 92 -8.19 3.31 9.27
CA ILE A 92 -9.50 3.70 8.73
C ILE A 92 -9.84 5.13 9.13
N LYS A 93 -9.59 5.51 10.38
CA LYS A 93 -9.83 6.87 10.86
C LYS A 93 -8.99 7.90 10.13
N LEU A 94 -7.78 7.52 9.71
CA LEU A 94 -6.90 8.40 8.95
C LEU A 94 -7.30 8.51 7.47
N GLY A 95 -8.22 7.65 7.02
CA GLY A 95 -8.74 7.72 5.67
C GLY A 95 -8.23 6.67 4.71
N ALA A 96 -7.63 5.59 5.20
CA ALA A 96 -7.28 4.45 4.34
C ALA A 96 -8.57 3.85 3.77
N VAL A 97 -8.51 3.43 2.51
CA VAL A 97 -9.71 2.90 1.86
C VAL A 97 -9.96 1.44 2.21
N ASN A 98 -8.92 0.72 2.62
CA ASN A 98 -9.06 -0.70 2.96
C ASN A 98 -7.81 -1.17 3.70
N TYR A 99 -7.87 -2.39 4.21
CA TYR A 99 -6.71 -3.08 4.76
C TYR A 99 -6.78 -4.55 4.39
N LEU A 100 -5.64 -5.25 4.45
CA LEU A 100 -5.55 -6.65 4.14
C LEU A 100 -4.55 -7.30 5.08
N LYS A 101 -4.98 -8.39 5.74
CA LYS A 101 -4.13 -9.09 6.69
C LYS A 101 -3.21 -10.08 5.97
N LYS A 102 -1.95 -10.10 6.32
CA LYS A 102 -0.99 -11.10 5.84
C LYS A 102 -1.15 -12.41 6.60
N PRO A 103 -0.96 -13.57 5.99
CA PRO A 103 -0.77 -13.77 4.56
C PRO A 103 -2.10 -13.62 3.81
N TYR A 104 -2.08 -12.95 2.66
CA TYR A 104 -3.26 -12.79 1.83
C TYR A 104 -3.17 -13.70 0.61
N ARG A 105 -4.31 -14.10 0.09
CA ARG A 105 -4.39 -14.88 -1.14
C ARG A 105 -4.27 -13.96 -2.34
N PRO A 106 -3.62 -14.41 -3.44
CA PRO A 106 -3.53 -13.57 -4.64
C PRO A 106 -4.87 -13.06 -5.12
N GLN A 107 -5.90 -13.91 -5.14
CA GLN A 107 -7.24 -13.51 -5.60
C GLN A 107 -7.85 -12.45 -4.69
N GLU A 108 -7.61 -12.52 -3.39
CA GLU A 108 -8.14 -11.55 -2.44
C GLU A 108 -7.50 -10.18 -2.65
N LEU A 109 -6.18 -10.16 -2.84
CA LEU A 109 -5.45 -8.91 -3.10
C LEU A 109 -5.95 -8.27 -4.39
N LEU A 110 -6.01 -9.03 -5.48
CA LEU A 110 -6.47 -8.53 -6.78
C LEU A 110 -7.91 -8.01 -6.71
N LYS A 111 -8.77 -8.73 -6.02
CA LYS A 111 -10.17 -8.33 -5.85
C LYS A 111 -10.30 -7.00 -5.10
N ARG A 112 -9.56 -6.84 -3.99
CA ARG A 112 -9.59 -5.61 -3.20
C ARG A 112 -9.12 -4.41 -3.99
N ILE A 113 -8.04 -4.57 -4.74
CA ILE A 113 -7.48 -3.51 -5.58
C ILE A 113 -8.49 -3.13 -6.67
N SER A 114 -9.02 -4.12 -7.36
CA SER A 114 -10.00 -3.90 -8.44
C SER A 114 -11.25 -3.18 -7.91
N GLN A 115 -11.76 -3.58 -6.77
CA GLN A 115 -12.93 -2.94 -6.16
C GLN A 115 -12.68 -1.48 -5.83
N GLU A 116 -11.49 -1.15 -5.31
CA GLU A 116 -11.16 0.23 -4.97
C GLU A 116 -11.01 1.10 -6.22
N PHE A 117 -10.45 0.57 -7.29
CA PHE A 117 -10.37 1.31 -8.56
C PHE A 117 -11.74 1.54 -9.19
N GLU A 118 -12.65 0.59 -9.05
CA GLU A 118 -14.01 0.70 -9.61
C GLU A 118 -14.86 1.78 -8.91
N THR A 119 -14.59 2.05 -7.63
CA THR A 119 -15.37 3.01 -6.86
C THR A 119 -14.88 4.45 -7.01
N ARG A 120 -13.86 4.69 -7.83
CA ARG A 120 -13.23 6.02 -7.96
C ARG A 120 -13.46 6.70 -9.29
#